data_8f36d03ef1b4bcd04a6d9e19f27fb969
#
_entry.id   8f36d03ef1b4bcd04a6d9e19f27fb969
#
_cell.length_a   1.000
_cell.length_b   1.000
_cell.length_c   1.000
_cell.angle_alpha   90.00
_cell.angle_beta   90.00
_cell.angle_gamma   90.00
#
_symmetry.space_group_name_H-M   'P 1'
#
loop_
_entity.id
_entity.type
_entity.pdbx_description
1 polymer ?
#
loop_
_entity_poly.entity_id
_entity_poly.type
_entity_poly.pdbx_seq_one_letter_code
_entity_poly.pdbx_strand_id
1 'polypeptide(L)'
;YEKNPVISNTPEMSMDFRDPKVMWYEPKSLWVMALAGPERIEFWSSPNLIDWQLESFFGEGYGAHGGEWECPDLRCMPIDDEEENLAWVLIVSVNPGGPNGGCGTQYFIGEFTDIEGKLTFTANHTEEKWLDWGIDNYAGIGWSNLEDSPWGGRVFSIGWMNNRLYAYK
;
A
#
# COMPACT_ATOMS: atom_id res chain seq x y z
N TYR A 1 -15.47 -17.94 -6.92
CA TYR A 1 -14.54 -18.82 -7.64
C TYR A 1 -14.34 -20.10 -6.83
N GLU A 2 -14.44 -21.25 -7.51
CA GLU A 2 -14.44 -22.58 -6.82
C GLU A 2 -13.13 -22.91 -6.11
N LYS A 3 -12.01 -22.29 -6.53
CA LYS A 3 -10.68 -22.48 -5.95
C LYS A 3 -10.26 -21.36 -4.99
N ASN A 4 -11.21 -20.56 -4.49
CA ASN A 4 -10.90 -19.60 -3.43
C ASN A 4 -10.55 -20.33 -2.12
N PRO A 5 -9.62 -19.78 -1.31
CA PRO A 5 -8.86 -18.56 -1.56
C PRO A 5 -7.77 -18.75 -2.63
N VAL A 6 -7.50 -17.71 -3.43
CA VAL A 6 -6.40 -17.72 -4.43
C VAL A 6 -5.01 -17.64 -3.78
N ILE A 7 -4.92 -17.09 -2.57
CA ILE A 7 -3.76 -17.18 -1.68
C ILE A 7 -4.29 -17.63 -0.33
N SER A 8 -3.81 -18.77 0.15
CA SER A 8 -4.20 -19.30 1.45
C SER A 8 -3.38 -18.69 2.56
N ASN A 9 -4.05 -18.19 3.59
CA ASN A 9 -3.38 -17.87 4.85
C ASN A 9 -3.14 -19.18 5.61
N THR A 10 -1.89 -19.54 5.81
CA THR A 10 -1.52 -20.75 6.56
C THR A 10 -1.41 -20.44 8.06
N PRO A 11 -1.46 -21.45 8.94
CA PRO A 11 -1.32 -21.23 10.38
C PRO A 11 0.00 -20.57 10.81
N GLU A 12 1.02 -20.64 9.97
CA GLU A 12 2.32 -19.99 10.18
C GLU A 12 2.32 -18.52 9.75
N MET A 13 1.34 -18.11 8.93
CA MET A 13 1.12 -16.72 8.54
C MET A 13 0.32 -16.03 9.65
N SER A 14 0.59 -14.75 9.85
CA SER A 14 -0.09 -13.96 10.87
C SER A 14 -1.60 -13.85 10.62
N MET A 15 -2.37 -13.57 11.69
CA MET A 15 -3.76 -13.13 11.57
C MET A 15 -3.90 -11.80 10.81
N ASP A 16 -2.81 -11.05 10.68
CA ASP A 16 -2.72 -9.75 9.99
C ASP A 16 -2.37 -9.88 8.52
N PHE A 17 -2.99 -10.82 7.83
CA PHE A 17 -2.85 -11.05 6.39
C PHE A 17 -4.15 -10.61 5.70
N ARG A 18 -4.19 -9.34 5.24
CA ARG A 18 -5.42 -8.67 4.78
C ARG A 18 -5.19 -7.48 3.87
N ASP A 19 -6.25 -6.81 3.47
CA ASP A 19 -6.30 -5.54 2.77
C ASP A 19 -5.57 -5.54 1.42
N PRO A 20 -5.92 -6.45 0.49
CA PRO A 20 -5.26 -6.49 -0.81
C PRO A 20 -5.60 -5.26 -1.66
N LYS A 21 -4.59 -4.60 -2.20
CA LYS A 21 -4.72 -3.60 -3.26
C LYS A 21 -4.11 -4.14 -4.54
N VAL A 22 -4.93 -4.30 -5.57
CA VAL A 22 -4.52 -4.86 -6.86
C VAL A 22 -4.48 -3.78 -7.93
N MET A 23 -3.43 -3.80 -8.76
CA MET A 23 -3.26 -2.91 -9.90
C MET A 23 -2.65 -3.65 -11.09
N TRP A 24 -2.81 -3.10 -12.29
CA TRP A 24 -2.11 -3.56 -13.47
C TRP A 24 -0.72 -2.91 -13.54
N TYR A 25 0.32 -3.71 -13.75
CA TYR A 25 1.70 -3.27 -13.91
C TYR A 25 2.13 -3.43 -15.38
N GLU A 26 1.97 -2.35 -16.14
CA GLU A 26 2.19 -2.32 -17.59
C GLU A 26 3.58 -2.80 -18.01
N PRO A 27 4.69 -2.43 -17.32
CA PRO A 27 6.03 -2.81 -17.79
C PRO A 27 6.26 -4.32 -17.92
N LYS A 28 5.49 -5.14 -17.22
CA LYS A 28 5.59 -6.61 -17.29
C LYS A 28 4.30 -7.30 -17.72
N SER A 29 3.25 -6.53 -17.99
CA SER A 29 1.92 -7.05 -18.33
C SER A 29 1.44 -8.07 -17.30
N LEU A 30 1.50 -7.69 -16.03
CA LEU A 30 1.11 -8.50 -14.88
C LEU A 30 0.19 -7.70 -13.95
N TRP A 31 -0.66 -8.41 -13.24
CA TRP A 31 -1.32 -7.89 -12.06
C TRP A 31 -0.36 -7.92 -10.89
N VAL A 32 -0.33 -6.83 -10.14
CA VAL A 32 0.43 -6.71 -8.89
C VAL A 32 -0.53 -6.46 -7.75
N MET A 33 -0.28 -7.12 -6.63
CA MET A 33 -1.02 -6.92 -5.40
C MET A 33 -0.05 -6.52 -4.28
N ALA A 34 -0.37 -5.40 -3.62
CA ALA A 34 0.18 -5.05 -2.33
C ALA A 34 -0.77 -5.59 -1.24
N LEU A 35 -0.24 -6.36 -0.31
CA LEU A 35 -1.00 -7.06 0.71
C LEU A 35 -0.38 -6.80 2.08
N ALA A 36 -1.19 -6.42 3.06
CA ALA A 36 -0.73 -6.21 4.43
C ALA A 36 -0.42 -7.55 5.11
N GLY A 37 0.77 -7.63 5.66
CA GLY A 37 1.23 -8.66 6.58
C GLY A 37 1.67 -8.02 7.90
N PRO A 38 2.20 -8.80 8.86
CA PRO A 38 2.61 -8.27 10.16
C PRO A 38 3.77 -7.28 10.00
N GLU A 39 3.49 -5.99 10.26
CA GLU A 39 4.44 -4.86 10.16
C GLU A 39 5.23 -4.80 8.83
N ARG A 40 4.61 -5.29 7.74
CA ARG A 40 5.22 -5.27 6.41
C ARG A 40 4.16 -5.32 5.32
N ILE A 41 4.55 -4.95 4.12
CA ILE A 41 3.76 -5.15 2.91
C ILE A 41 4.39 -6.26 2.07
N GLU A 42 3.55 -7.16 1.59
CA GLU A 42 3.93 -8.21 0.65
C GLU A 42 3.53 -7.82 -0.76
N PHE A 43 4.44 -7.95 -1.71
CA PHE A 43 4.13 -7.77 -3.12
C PHE A 43 4.00 -9.12 -3.80
N TRP A 44 2.88 -9.29 -4.50
CA TRP A 44 2.54 -10.49 -5.23
C TRP A 44 2.28 -10.14 -6.68
N SER A 45 2.59 -11.03 -7.62
CA SER A 45 2.27 -10.87 -9.03
C SER A 45 1.42 -12.01 -9.57
N SER A 46 0.61 -11.74 -10.60
CA SER A 46 -0.22 -12.75 -11.26
C SER A 46 -0.46 -12.40 -12.73
N PRO A 47 -0.41 -13.35 -13.65
CA PRO A 47 -0.80 -13.12 -15.03
C PRO A 47 -2.33 -13.07 -15.24
N ASN A 48 -3.13 -13.54 -14.28
CA ASN A 48 -4.56 -13.84 -14.49
C ASN A 48 -5.47 -13.61 -13.27
N LEU A 49 -4.98 -12.99 -12.19
CA LEU A 49 -5.67 -12.75 -10.92
C LEU A 49 -6.01 -14.04 -10.13
N ILE A 50 -5.49 -15.19 -10.54
CA ILE A 50 -5.77 -16.50 -9.93
C ILE A 50 -4.47 -17.10 -9.40
N ASP A 51 -3.46 -17.17 -10.25
CA ASP A 51 -2.17 -17.80 -9.94
C ASP A 51 -1.21 -16.70 -9.46
N TRP A 52 -1.09 -16.56 -8.15
CA TRP A 52 -0.27 -15.54 -7.50
C TRP A 52 1.08 -16.07 -7.08
N GLN A 53 2.13 -15.29 -7.33
CA GLN A 53 3.50 -15.56 -6.91
C GLN A 53 3.96 -14.43 -5.99
N LEU A 54 4.56 -14.80 -4.85
CA LEU A 54 5.21 -13.85 -3.96
C LEU A 54 6.50 -13.31 -4.62
N GLU A 55 6.60 -12.01 -4.67
CA GLU A 55 7.72 -11.29 -5.24
C GLU A 55 8.70 -10.82 -4.16
N SER A 56 8.26 -9.92 -3.29
CA SER A 56 9.12 -9.28 -2.29
C SER A 56 8.35 -8.82 -1.06
N PHE A 57 9.10 -8.30 -0.08
CA PHE A 57 8.60 -7.67 1.13
C PHE A 57 9.12 -6.24 1.26
N PHE A 58 8.35 -5.39 1.93
CA PHE A 58 8.77 -4.05 2.31
C PHE A 58 8.31 -3.74 3.73
N GLY A 59 9.16 -3.11 4.53
CA GLY A 59 8.81 -2.64 5.88
C GLY A 59 9.98 -2.65 6.84
N GLU A 60 10.80 -3.69 6.88
CA GLU A 60 11.91 -3.79 7.83
C GLU A 60 12.87 -2.59 7.72
N GLY A 61 12.98 -1.84 8.81
CA GLY A 61 13.85 -0.65 8.88
C GLY A 61 13.29 0.62 8.23
N TYR A 62 12.01 0.63 7.83
CA TYR A 62 11.35 1.77 7.21
C TYR A 62 10.13 2.22 8.01
N GLY A 63 10.01 3.54 8.23
CA GLY A 63 8.82 4.16 8.79
C GLY A 63 8.50 3.79 10.24
N ALA A 64 7.25 4.04 10.62
CA ALA A 64 6.73 3.77 11.95
C ALA A 64 6.40 2.29 12.13
N HIS A 65 6.90 1.73 13.23
CA HIS A 65 6.61 0.39 13.71
C HIS A 65 6.02 0.44 15.12
N GLY A 66 5.57 -0.70 15.63
CA GLY A 66 4.92 -0.81 16.96
C GLY A 66 3.40 -0.85 16.86
N GLY A 67 2.89 -0.99 15.64
CA GLY A 67 1.49 -1.25 15.32
C GLY A 67 1.36 -2.05 14.04
N GLU A 68 0.15 -2.51 13.79
CA GLU A 68 -0.16 -3.25 12.57
C GLU A 68 -0.14 -2.34 11.35
N TRP A 69 0.45 -2.80 10.28
CA TRP A 69 0.39 -2.16 8.97
C TRP A 69 -0.85 -2.64 8.22
N GLU A 70 -1.67 -1.70 7.74
CA GLU A 70 -2.97 -1.98 7.12
C GLU A 70 -3.17 -1.13 5.86
N CYS A 71 -4.12 -1.54 5.03
CA CYS A 71 -4.63 -0.78 3.87
C CYS A 71 -3.54 -0.24 2.95
N PRO A 72 -2.62 -1.07 2.42
CA PRO A 72 -1.59 -0.59 1.51
C PRO A 72 -2.19 -0.05 0.20
N ASP A 73 -1.66 1.05 -0.30
CA ASP A 73 -2.01 1.60 -1.62
C ASP A 73 -0.72 1.96 -2.37
N LEU A 74 -0.36 1.12 -3.35
CA LEU A 74 0.81 1.33 -4.21
C LEU A 74 0.35 1.97 -5.51
N ARG A 75 1.01 3.07 -5.90
CA ARG A 75 0.70 3.77 -7.16
C ARG A 75 1.85 4.58 -7.70
N CYS A 76 1.86 4.75 -9.01
CA CYS A 76 2.76 5.67 -9.71
C CYS A 76 2.08 7.02 -9.81
N MET A 77 2.79 8.10 -9.47
CA MET A 77 2.25 9.45 -9.43
C MET A 77 3.25 10.46 -9.99
N PRO A 78 2.79 11.55 -10.63
CA PRO A 78 3.67 12.65 -11.01
C PRO A 78 4.18 13.40 -9.77
N ILE A 79 5.43 13.85 -9.85
CA ILE A 79 6.05 14.72 -8.84
C ILE A 79 5.89 16.18 -9.31
N ASP A 80 5.40 17.04 -8.43
CA ASP A 80 5.28 18.49 -8.66
C ASP A 80 4.46 18.85 -9.91
N ASP A 81 3.43 18.05 -10.23
CA ASP A 81 2.58 18.18 -11.44
C ASP A 81 3.35 18.02 -12.77
N GLU A 82 4.57 17.47 -12.75
CA GLU A 82 5.35 17.16 -13.94
C GLU A 82 5.01 15.75 -14.44
N GLU A 83 4.23 15.65 -15.52
CA GLU A 83 3.72 14.36 -16.04
C GLU A 83 4.82 13.34 -16.39
N GLU A 84 6.02 13.81 -16.78
CA GLU A 84 7.15 12.96 -17.14
C GLU A 84 8.02 12.56 -15.93
N ASN A 85 7.87 13.25 -14.80
CA ASN A 85 8.63 13.00 -13.58
C ASN A 85 7.78 12.16 -12.61
N LEU A 86 7.87 10.85 -12.72
CA LEU A 86 7.05 9.91 -11.96
C LEU A 86 7.81 9.28 -10.80
N ALA A 87 7.12 9.07 -9.70
CA ALA A 87 7.58 8.23 -8.59
C ALA A 87 6.52 7.22 -8.17
N TRP A 88 6.97 6.12 -7.62
CA TRP A 88 6.11 5.20 -6.93
C TRP A 88 5.89 5.65 -5.49
N VAL A 89 4.65 5.63 -5.07
CA VAL A 89 4.24 5.97 -3.71
C VAL A 89 3.52 4.78 -3.11
N LEU A 90 4.00 4.34 -1.96
CA LEU A 90 3.34 3.34 -1.13
C LEU A 90 2.75 4.05 0.09
N ILE A 91 1.44 4.01 0.23
CA ILE A 91 0.71 4.55 1.38
C ILE A 91 0.32 3.38 2.28
N VAL A 92 0.52 3.52 3.58
CA VAL A 92 0.25 2.46 4.57
C VAL A 92 -0.36 3.07 5.83
N SER A 93 -1.47 2.52 6.25
CA SER A 93 -2.06 2.83 7.55
C SER A 93 -1.36 2.05 8.66
N VAL A 94 -1.21 2.64 9.85
CA VAL A 94 -0.60 2.00 11.02
C VAL A 94 -1.45 2.20 12.27
N ASN A 95 -1.63 1.14 13.06
CA ASN A 95 -2.42 1.19 14.29
C ASN A 95 -1.95 0.17 15.34
N PRO A 96 -1.55 0.62 16.56
CA PRO A 96 -1.28 2.02 16.93
C PRO A 96 -0.01 2.54 16.28
N GLY A 97 0.40 3.77 16.54
CA GLY A 97 1.67 4.31 16.08
C GLY A 97 1.55 5.62 15.30
N GLY A 98 0.33 6.16 15.17
CA GLY A 98 0.12 7.44 14.53
C GLY A 98 0.77 8.63 15.26
N PRO A 99 1.06 9.75 14.56
CA PRO A 99 1.86 10.86 15.08
C PRO A 99 1.22 11.60 16.26
N ASN A 100 -0.11 11.51 16.37
CA ASN A 100 -0.88 12.14 17.47
C ASN A 100 -1.60 11.11 18.34
N GLY A 101 -1.11 9.87 18.38
CA GLY A 101 -1.68 8.76 19.12
C GLY A 101 -2.76 8.00 18.32
N GLY A 102 -2.98 6.74 18.67
CA GLY A 102 -3.88 5.86 17.95
C GLY A 102 -3.36 5.49 16.57
N CYS A 103 -4.20 5.56 15.56
CA CYS A 103 -3.85 5.24 14.18
C CYS A 103 -3.36 6.46 13.38
N GLY A 104 -2.65 6.19 12.30
CA GLY A 104 -2.18 7.20 11.34
C GLY A 104 -1.94 6.60 9.97
N THR A 105 -1.62 7.45 9.00
CA THR A 105 -1.30 7.03 7.64
C THR A 105 0.07 7.56 7.27
N GLN A 106 1.02 6.67 7.04
CA GLN A 106 2.36 6.97 6.56
C GLN A 106 2.48 6.71 5.07
N TYR A 107 3.51 7.30 4.44
CA TYR A 107 3.79 7.06 3.04
C TYR A 107 5.29 6.95 2.77
N PHE A 108 5.61 6.26 1.69
CA PHE A 108 6.97 6.07 1.20
C PHE A 108 7.03 6.44 -0.27
N ILE A 109 8.04 7.23 -0.65
CA ILE A 109 8.34 7.59 -2.04
C ILE A 109 9.53 6.77 -2.48
N GLY A 110 9.49 6.22 -3.69
CA GLY A 110 10.56 5.39 -4.19
C GLY A 110 10.33 4.87 -5.60
N GLU A 111 10.83 3.69 -5.85
CA GLU A 111 10.73 2.98 -7.11
C GLU A 111 10.08 1.60 -6.91
N PHE A 112 9.29 1.17 -7.90
CA PHE A 112 8.78 -0.19 -7.96
C PHE A 112 9.23 -0.81 -9.28
N THR A 113 10.17 -1.73 -9.22
CA THR A 113 10.84 -2.27 -10.40
C THR A 113 11.29 -3.71 -10.20
N ASP A 114 11.77 -4.33 -11.26
CA ASP A 114 12.41 -5.65 -11.19
C ASP A 114 13.84 -5.53 -10.65
N ILE A 115 14.09 -6.21 -9.55
CA ILE A 115 15.41 -6.40 -8.98
C ILE A 115 15.68 -7.90 -8.93
N GLU A 116 16.65 -8.37 -9.70
CA GLU A 116 17.05 -9.78 -9.77
C GLU A 116 15.90 -10.75 -10.06
N GLY A 117 14.94 -10.33 -10.90
CA GLY A 117 13.80 -11.14 -11.30
C GLY A 117 12.61 -11.08 -10.31
N LYS A 118 12.63 -10.16 -9.35
CA LYS A 118 11.59 -9.92 -8.36
C LYS A 118 11.06 -8.50 -8.42
N LEU A 119 9.75 -8.33 -8.50
CA LEU A 119 9.12 -7.02 -8.38
C LEU A 119 9.27 -6.51 -6.94
N THR A 120 9.99 -5.40 -6.79
CA THR A 120 10.41 -4.89 -5.48
C THR A 120 10.15 -3.39 -5.38
N PHE A 121 9.59 -2.96 -4.26
CA PHE A 121 9.52 -1.55 -3.89
C PHE A 121 10.75 -1.17 -3.07
N THR A 122 11.41 -0.07 -3.46
CA THR A 122 12.56 0.49 -2.73
C THR A 122 12.26 1.94 -2.42
N ALA A 123 12.12 2.29 -1.15
CA ALA A 123 11.92 3.67 -0.74
C ALA A 123 13.24 4.46 -0.76
N ASN A 124 13.16 5.75 -1.07
CA ASN A 124 14.31 6.66 -1.08
C ASN A 124 14.59 7.31 0.30
N HIS A 125 13.84 6.93 1.32
CA HIS A 125 13.99 7.37 2.70
C HIS A 125 13.58 6.26 3.66
N THR A 126 14.09 6.28 4.87
CA THR A 126 13.77 5.32 5.95
C THR A 126 12.92 5.93 7.06
N GLU A 127 13.00 7.27 7.21
CA GLU A 127 12.27 8.00 8.24
C GLU A 127 10.77 8.01 8.01
N GLU A 128 10.03 8.21 9.09
CA GLU A 128 8.58 8.34 9.07
C GLU A 128 8.12 9.58 8.30
N LYS A 129 7.22 9.40 7.36
CA LYS A 129 6.51 10.49 6.68
C LYS A 129 5.02 10.26 6.79
N TRP A 130 4.33 11.24 7.32
CA TRP A 130 2.90 11.17 7.57
C TRP A 130 2.12 11.90 6.49
N LEU A 131 1.09 11.23 5.97
CA LEU A 131 0.17 11.82 4.99
C LEU A 131 -0.66 12.93 5.63
N ASP A 132 -0.97 12.78 6.91
CA ASP A 132 -1.75 13.71 7.71
C ASP A 132 -1.22 13.75 9.15
N TRP A 133 -1.11 14.96 9.70
CA TRP A 133 -0.73 15.20 11.09
C TRP A 133 -1.93 15.41 12.01
N GLY A 134 -3.15 15.35 11.48
CA GLY A 134 -4.38 15.30 12.25
C GLY A 134 -4.54 13.98 13.00
N ILE A 135 -5.47 13.95 13.95
CA ILE A 135 -5.76 12.72 14.70
C ILE A 135 -6.66 11.77 13.90
N ASP A 136 -7.44 12.29 12.95
CA ASP A 136 -8.45 11.57 12.18
C ASP A 136 -8.07 11.53 10.70
N ASN A 137 -7.57 10.43 10.24
CA ASN A 137 -7.42 10.03 8.83
C ASN A 137 -6.83 8.62 8.80
N TYR A 138 -7.63 7.63 8.47
CA TYR A 138 -7.19 6.25 8.52
C TYR A 138 -7.79 5.42 7.38
N ALA A 139 -7.12 4.32 7.04
CA ALA A 139 -7.57 3.35 6.04
C ALA A 139 -7.86 4.00 4.67
N GLY A 140 -7.08 5.03 4.32
CA GLY A 140 -7.24 5.78 3.08
C GLY A 140 -6.83 4.97 1.86
N ILE A 141 -7.73 4.93 0.87
CA ILE A 141 -7.48 4.26 -0.42
C ILE A 141 -7.81 5.23 -1.55
N GLY A 142 -6.95 5.26 -2.54
CA GLY A 142 -7.14 6.07 -3.73
C GLY A 142 -7.92 5.35 -4.84
N TRP A 143 -8.71 6.13 -5.59
CA TRP A 143 -9.35 5.66 -6.82
C TRP A 143 -8.34 5.40 -7.92
N SER A 144 -8.64 4.42 -8.77
CA SER A 144 -7.89 4.10 -9.98
C SER A 144 -8.74 4.36 -11.23
N ASN A 145 -8.12 4.36 -12.42
CA ASN A 145 -8.77 4.47 -13.72
C ASN A 145 -9.58 5.77 -13.88
N LEU A 146 -8.96 6.90 -13.53
CA LEU A 146 -9.55 8.23 -13.67
C LEU A 146 -8.95 9.04 -14.83
N GLU A 147 -8.08 8.44 -15.63
CA GLU A 147 -7.30 9.07 -16.70
C GLU A 147 -8.21 9.74 -17.75
N ASP A 148 -9.31 9.06 -18.13
CA ASP A 148 -10.29 9.56 -19.11
C ASP A 148 -11.41 10.42 -18.48
N SER A 149 -11.32 10.74 -17.19
CA SER A 149 -12.31 11.54 -16.49
C SER A 149 -11.99 13.04 -16.61
N PRO A 150 -12.96 13.95 -16.35
CA PRO A 150 -12.68 15.39 -16.24
C PRO A 150 -11.67 15.75 -15.14
N TRP A 151 -11.31 14.78 -14.33
CA TRP A 151 -10.37 14.86 -13.21
C TRP A 151 -9.03 14.18 -13.54
N GLY A 152 -8.79 13.82 -14.80
CA GLY A 152 -7.56 13.19 -15.27
C GLY A 152 -6.30 13.90 -14.75
N GLY A 153 -5.26 13.13 -14.45
CA GLY A 153 -4.04 13.63 -13.83
C GLY A 153 -4.11 13.85 -12.32
N ARG A 154 -5.27 13.62 -11.68
CA ARG A 154 -5.42 13.71 -10.23
C ARG A 154 -5.64 12.34 -9.60
N VAL A 155 -5.08 12.14 -8.44
CA VAL A 155 -5.36 11.00 -7.57
C VAL A 155 -6.32 11.45 -6.47
N PHE A 156 -7.49 10.82 -6.40
CA PHE A 156 -8.46 11.03 -5.33
C PHE A 156 -8.34 9.91 -4.32
N SER A 157 -8.28 10.27 -3.06
CA SER A 157 -8.30 9.34 -1.95
C SER A 157 -9.46 9.61 -1.02
N ILE A 158 -10.00 8.57 -0.41
CA ILE A 158 -10.94 8.67 0.70
C ILE A 158 -10.37 7.94 1.89
N GLY A 159 -10.37 8.60 3.05
CA GLY A 159 -9.97 8.04 4.33
C GLY A 159 -11.10 8.07 5.35
N TRP A 160 -11.02 7.24 6.35
CA TRP A 160 -11.93 7.23 7.47
C TRP A 160 -11.61 8.40 8.41
N MET A 161 -12.54 9.35 8.53
CA MET A 161 -12.42 10.53 9.39
C MET A 161 -12.72 10.16 10.86
N ASN A 162 -11.88 9.30 11.42
CA ASN A 162 -11.97 8.87 12.81
C ASN A 162 -10.64 8.22 13.25
N ASN A 163 -10.56 7.83 14.53
CA ASN A 163 -9.39 7.17 15.10
C ASN A 163 -9.81 6.02 16.02
N ARG A 164 -9.14 4.88 15.94
CA ARG A 164 -9.43 3.72 16.80
C ARG A 164 -9.26 4.00 18.28
N LEU A 165 -8.52 5.05 18.65
CA LEU A 165 -8.34 5.50 20.02
C LEU A 165 -9.67 5.80 20.71
N TYR A 166 -10.69 6.26 19.99
CA TYR A 166 -11.99 6.64 20.55
C TYR A 166 -13.22 6.15 19.76
N ALA A 167 -13.03 5.53 18.59
CA ALA A 167 -14.13 5.10 17.72
C ALA A 167 -15.14 4.15 18.37
N TYR A 168 -14.74 3.46 19.45
CA TYR A 168 -15.54 2.46 20.15
C TYR A 168 -15.91 2.87 21.58
N LYS A 169 -15.81 4.15 21.89
CA LYS A 169 -16.14 4.70 23.21
C LYS A 169 -17.53 5.28 23.27
#